data_426b89956c155136135bf35236836d26
#
_entry.id   426b89956c155136135bf35236836d26
#
_cell.length_a   1.000
_cell.length_b   1.000
_cell.length_c   1.000
_cell.angle_alpha   90.00
_cell.angle_beta   90.00
_cell.angle_gamma   90.00
#
_symmetry.space_group_name_H-M   'P 1'
#
loop_
_entity.id
_entity.type
_entity.pdbx_description
1 polymer ?
#
loop_
_entity_poly.entity_id
_entity_poly.type
_entity_poly.pdbx_seq_one_letter_code
_entity_poly.pdbx_strand_id
1 'polypeptide(L)'
;MKSICLYFQIHQPFRLKNYRFFEIGADHYYFDDYTNQSILRKVARKSYLPANQLFLKLIEQFPGRFKISFSITGIALDQFALYAPELIDSFKELAATGQVEFLAETYSHSLVSLSNEDEFQHQVMTHSERIEELFGMKPKVFRNTELIYSDQIGEQVYRMGFKAMLTEGAKH
;
A
#
# COMPACT_ATOMS: atom_id res chain seq x y z
N MET A 1 -5.20 -27.21 -13.48
CA MET A 1 -6.13 -26.10 -13.24
C MET A 1 -5.37 -24.81 -13.43
N LYS A 2 -5.89 -23.84 -14.19
CA LYS A 2 -5.23 -22.52 -14.36
C LYS A 2 -5.83 -21.55 -13.33
N SER A 3 -4.99 -20.75 -12.66
CA SER A 3 -5.41 -19.73 -11.71
C SER A 3 -4.95 -18.36 -12.19
N ILE A 4 -5.75 -17.33 -11.91
CA ILE A 4 -5.41 -15.93 -12.17
C ILE A 4 -5.25 -15.26 -10.82
N CYS A 5 -4.07 -14.67 -10.54
CA CYS A 5 -3.83 -13.89 -9.35
C CYS A 5 -4.12 -12.41 -9.65
N LEU A 6 -5.12 -11.84 -8.97
CA LEU A 6 -5.44 -10.42 -9.07
C LEU A 6 -4.75 -9.68 -7.91
N TYR A 7 -3.92 -8.74 -8.27
CA TYR A 7 -3.17 -7.90 -7.35
C TYR A 7 -3.32 -6.42 -7.74
N PHE A 8 -3.59 -5.57 -6.75
CA PHE A 8 -3.77 -4.14 -6.95
C PHE A 8 -2.83 -3.36 -6.04
N GLN A 9 -2.06 -2.45 -6.64
CA GLN A 9 -1.23 -1.50 -5.91
C GLN A 9 -1.96 -0.16 -5.76
N ILE A 10 -1.92 0.39 -4.55
CA ILE A 10 -2.50 1.68 -4.21
C ILE A 10 -1.41 2.55 -3.57
N HIS A 11 -1.07 3.62 -4.28
CA HIS A 11 -0.10 4.60 -3.82
C HIS A 11 -0.57 6.01 -4.15
N GLN A 12 -0.46 6.91 -3.17
CA GLN A 12 -0.71 8.34 -3.33
C GLN A 12 0.41 9.10 -2.62
N PRO A 13 1.31 9.77 -3.35
CA PRO A 13 2.35 10.58 -2.74
C PRO A 13 1.75 11.84 -2.10
N PHE A 14 2.35 12.32 -1.00
CA PHE A 14 2.11 13.66 -0.54
C PHE A 14 2.77 14.67 -1.49
N ARG A 15 1.97 15.57 -2.04
CA ARG A 15 2.43 16.65 -2.91
C ARG A 15 2.91 17.81 -2.07
N LEU A 16 4.02 18.40 -2.46
CA LEU A 16 4.61 19.56 -1.80
C LEU A 16 4.04 20.85 -2.38
N LYS A 17 3.99 21.89 -1.56
CA LYS A 17 3.74 23.26 -2.01
C LYS A 17 4.86 23.73 -2.95
N ASN A 18 4.57 24.73 -3.77
CA ASN A 18 5.61 25.45 -4.48
C ASN A 18 6.34 26.39 -3.50
N TYR A 19 7.64 26.18 -3.30
CA TYR A 19 8.48 27.01 -2.44
C TYR A 19 9.41 27.87 -3.26
N ARG A 20 9.56 29.13 -2.84
CA ARG A 20 10.66 29.98 -3.26
C ARG A 20 11.86 29.72 -2.35
N PHE A 21 13.07 29.98 -2.86
CA PHE A 21 14.30 29.73 -2.11
C PHE A 21 14.29 30.36 -0.69
N PHE A 22 13.78 31.58 -0.55
CA PHE A 22 13.75 32.30 0.75
C PHE A 22 12.63 31.83 1.70
N GLU A 23 11.74 30.95 1.26
CA GLU A 23 10.65 30.39 2.09
C GLU A 23 11.07 29.07 2.74
N ILE A 24 12.16 28.45 2.25
CA ILE A 24 12.70 27.21 2.78
C ILE A 24 13.22 27.45 4.20
N GLY A 25 12.67 26.68 5.17
CA GLY A 25 13.02 26.82 6.59
C GLY A 25 12.24 27.90 7.36
N ALA A 26 11.45 28.73 6.67
CA ALA A 26 10.58 29.71 7.34
C ALA A 26 9.23 29.11 7.78
N ASP A 27 8.72 28.16 7.00
CA ASP A 27 7.53 27.35 7.31
C ASP A 27 7.89 25.87 7.09
N HIS A 28 7.74 25.05 8.15
CA HIS A 28 8.04 23.63 8.11
C HIS A 28 6.87 22.76 7.63
N TYR A 29 5.73 23.36 7.32
CA TYR A 29 4.58 22.66 6.76
C TYR A 29 4.65 22.64 5.24
N TYR A 30 5.31 21.64 4.67
CA TYR A 30 5.67 21.57 3.25
C TYR A 30 4.59 21.00 2.34
N PHE A 31 3.52 20.39 2.88
CA PHE A 31 2.50 19.71 2.10
C PHE A 31 1.44 20.64 1.53
N ASP A 32 1.00 20.34 0.29
CA ASP A 32 -0.14 20.99 -0.35
C ASP A 32 -1.44 20.23 -0.04
N ASP A 33 -2.05 20.52 1.11
CA ASP A 33 -3.26 19.83 1.56
C ASP A 33 -4.42 19.96 0.60
N TYR A 34 -4.61 21.14 0.01
CA TYR A 34 -5.70 21.35 -0.92
C TYR A 34 -5.60 20.41 -2.13
N THR A 35 -4.42 20.35 -2.73
CA THR A 35 -4.17 19.47 -3.88
C THR A 35 -4.24 18.00 -3.47
N ASN A 36 -3.64 17.60 -2.35
CA ASN A 36 -3.69 16.24 -1.84
C ASN A 36 -5.12 15.79 -1.59
N GLN A 37 -5.92 16.58 -0.86
CA GLN A 37 -7.31 16.29 -0.58
C GLN A 37 -8.16 16.21 -1.87
N SER A 38 -8.01 17.19 -2.76
CA SER A 38 -8.79 17.27 -4.02
C SER A 38 -8.55 16.06 -4.90
N ILE A 39 -7.28 15.69 -5.08
CA ILE A 39 -6.92 14.54 -5.91
C ILE A 39 -7.38 13.23 -5.25
N LEU A 40 -7.12 13.04 -3.96
CA LEU A 40 -7.53 11.83 -3.26
C LEU A 40 -9.04 11.62 -3.31
N ARG A 41 -9.84 12.65 -2.98
CA ARG A 41 -11.31 12.56 -3.04
C ARG A 41 -11.83 12.26 -4.44
N LYS A 42 -11.20 12.83 -5.47
CA LYS A 42 -11.54 12.53 -6.87
C LYS A 42 -11.27 11.07 -7.21
N VAL A 43 -10.09 10.54 -6.83
CA VAL A 43 -9.71 9.15 -7.10
C VAL A 43 -10.56 8.20 -6.26
N ALA A 44 -10.80 8.49 -4.99
CA ALA A 44 -11.67 7.72 -4.12
C ALA A 44 -13.04 7.50 -4.75
N ARG A 45 -13.70 8.59 -5.17
CA ARG A 45 -15.04 8.54 -5.76
C ARG A 45 -15.09 7.87 -7.14
N LYS A 46 -14.05 8.06 -7.98
CA LYS A 46 -14.07 7.58 -9.38
C LYS A 46 -13.47 6.18 -9.54
N SER A 47 -12.64 5.72 -8.61
CA SER A 47 -11.88 4.48 -8.72
C SER A 47 -12.02 3.59 -7.50
N TYR A 48 -11.51 3.99 -6.33
CA TYR A 48 -11.37 3.08 -5.20
C TYR A 48 -12.72 2.58 -4.65
N LEU A 49 -13.64 3.48 -4.33
CA LEU A 49 -14.96 3.08 -3.79
C LEU A 49 -15.78 2.24 -4.77
N PRO A 50 -15.91 2.61 -6.06
CA PRO A 50 -16.61 1.77 -7.03
C PRO A 50 -15.94 0.40 -7.24
N ALA A 51 -14.59 0.35 -7.25
CA ALA A 51 -13.86 -0.91 -7.37
C ALA A 51 -14.10 -1.82 -6.16
N ASN A 52 -14.01 -1.28 -4.94
CA ASN A 52 -14.24 -2.04 -3.72
C ASN A 52 -15.68 -2.59 -3.65
N GLN A 53 -16.67 -1.79 -4.06
CA GLN A 53 -18.05 -2.29 -4.17
C GLN A 53 -18.21 -3.41 -5.20
N LEU A 54 -17.51 -3.32 -6.35
CA LEU A 54 -17.49 -4.40 -7.33
C LEU A 54 -16.84 -5.66 -6.76
N PHE A 55 -15.72 -5.53 -6.06
CA PHE A 55 -15.03 -6.67 -5.45
C PHE A 55 -15.89 -7.36 -4.37
N LEU A 56 -16.59 -6.60 -3.54
CA LEU A 56 -17.55 -7.17 -2.57
C LEU A 56 -18.63 -8.01 -3.28
N LYS A 57 -19.25 -7.48 -4.33
CA LYS A 57 -20.23 -8.21 -5.14
C LYS A 57 -19.65 -9.49 -5.76
N LEU A 58 -18.42 -9.45 -6.27
CA LEU A 58 -17.77 -10.62 -6.86
C LEU A 58 -17.44 -11.68 -5.79
N ILE A 59 -17.01 -11.27 -4.60
CA ILE A 59 -16.78 -12.16 -3.47
C ILE A 59 -18.09 -12.84 -3.04
N GLU A 60 -19.19 -12.10 -2.95
CA GLU A 60 -20.51 -12.63 -2.63
C GLU A 60 -21.02 -13.59 -3.71
N GLN A 61 -20.83 -13.24 -4.99
CA GLN A 61 -21.26 -14.07 -6.13
C GLN A 61 -20.47 -15.36 -6.26
N PHE A 62 -19.17 -15.34 -5.89
CA PHE A 62 -18.26 -16.47 -6.06
C PHE A 62 -17.54 -16.83 -4.74
N PRO A 63 -18.27 -17.26 -3.71
CA PRO A 63 -17.73 -17.49 -2.37
C PRO A 63 -16.59 -18.51 -2.39
N GLY A 64 -15.46 -18.15 -1.78
CA GLY A 64 -14.25 -18.98 -1.71
C GLY A 64 -13.48 -19.15 -3.01
N ARG A 65 -14.03 -18.69 -4.14
CA ARG A 65 -13.42 -18.81 -5.49
C ARG A 65 -12.80 -17.52 -5.98
N PHE A 66 -13.39 -16.37 -5.63
CA PHE A 66 -12.84 -15.05 -5.95
C PHE A 66 -12.06 -14.52 -4.75
N LYS A 67 -10.76 -14.30 -4.94
CA LYS A 67 -9.84 -13.75 -3.96
C LYS A 67 -8.98 -12.70 -4.61
N ILE A 68 -8.60 -11.67 -3.86
CA ILE A 68 -7.77 -10.57 -4.35
C ILE A 68 -6.72 -10.16 -3.33
N SER A 69 -5.67 -9.50 -3.78
CA SER A 69 -4.62 -8.95 -2.93
C SER A 69 -4.41 -7.46 -3.19
N PHE A 70 -4.12 -6.72 -2.14
CA PHE A 70 -3.80 -5.30 -2.19
C PHE A 70 -2.44 -5.01 -1.56
N SER A 71 -1.70 -4.09 -2.15
CA SER A 71 -0.59 -3.38 -1.53
C SER A 71 -0.98 -1.91 -1.44
N ILE A 72 -1.11 -1.39 -0.22
CA ILE A 72 -1.52 0.00 0.03
C ILE A 72 -0.41 0.64 0.85
N THR A 73 0.29 1.63 0.29
CA THR A 73 1.40 2.29 1.00
C THR A 73 0.95 2.96 2.29
N GLY A 74 1.82 3.02 3.30
CA GLY A 74 1.53 3.70 4.57
C GLY A 74 1.11 5.15 4.35
N ILE A 75 1.82 5.89 3.52
CA ILE A 75 1.47 7.28 3.18
C ILE A 75 0.13 7.43 2.45
N ALA A 76 -0.34 6.40 1.73
CA ALA A 76 -1.69 6.42 1.18
C ALA A 76 -2.73 6.20 2.28
N LEU A 77 -2.48 5.30 3.24
CA LEU A 77 -3.32 5.08 4.41
C LEU A 77 -3.43 6.33 5.27
N ASP A 78 -2.32 7.08 5.45
CA ASP A 78 -2.32 8.35 6.17
C ASP A 78 -3.20 9.39 5.45
N GLN A 79 -3.10 9.50 4.13
CA GLN A 79 -3.96 10.38 3.36
C GLN A 79 -5.44 9.95 3.42
N PHE A 80 -5.73 8.64 3.43
CA PHE A 80 -7.10 8.15 3.61
C PHE A 80 -7.65 8.61 4.95
N ALA A 81 -6.89 8.44 6.03
CA ALA A 81 -7.31 8.86 7.37
C ALA A 81 -7.58 10.38 7.44
N LEU A 82 -6.75 11.20 6.75
CA LEU A 82 -6.87 12.65 6.77
C LEU A 82 -7.99 13.19 5.88
N TYR A 83 -8.19 12.64 4.68
CA TYR A 83 -8.98 13.28 3.64
C TYR A 83 -10.18 12.46 3.13
N ALA A 84 -10.20 11.14 3.36
CA ALA A 84 -11.24 10.24 2.85
C ALA A 84 -11.36 8.98 3.73
N PRO A 85 -11.74 9.13 5.03
CA PRO A 85 -11.78 8.00 5.98
C PRO A 85 -12.73 6.88 5.54
N GLU A 86 -13.73 7.19 4.73
CA GLU A 86 -14.64 6.22 4.12
C GLU A 86 -13.92 5.15 3.27
N LEU A 87 -12.71 5.44 2.78
CA LEU A 87 -11.88 4.45 2.09
C LEU A 87 -11.38 3.36 3.05
N ILE A 88 -10.94 3.77 4.25
CA ILE A 88 -10.50 2.80 5.26
C ILE A 88 -11.65 1.87 5.61
N ASP A 89 -12.86 2.41 5.81
CA ASP A 89 -14.03 1.61 6.13
C ASP A 89 -14.37 0.64 5.00
N SER A 90 -14.32 1.11 3.75
CA SER A 90 -14.52 0.26 2.57
C SER A 90 -13.49 -0.88 2.44
N PHE A 91 -12.22 -0.65 2.79
CA PHE A 91 -11.21 -1.72 2.83
C PHE A 91 -11.39 -2.65 4.03
N LYS A 92 -11.89 -2.16 5.18
CA LYS A 92 -12.27 -3.01 6.32
C LYS A 92 -13.41 -3.96 5.97
N GLU A 93 -14.42 -3.50 5.22
CA GLU A 93 -15.49 -4.36 4.73
C GLU A 93 -14.93 -5.50 3.85
N LEU A 94 -14.01 -5.18 2.94
CA LEU A 94 -13.32 -6.18 2.12
C LEU A 94 -12.50 -7.16 2.99
N ALA A 95 -11.74 -6.65 3.97
CA ALA A 95 -10.95 -7.48 4.89
C ALA A 95 -11.84 -8.47 5.66
N ALA A 96 -13.01 -8.02 6.13
CA ALA A 96 -13.97 -8.83 6.91
C ALA A 96 -14.50 -10.03 6.14
N THR A 97 -14.45 -10.02 4.79
CA THR A 97 -14.86 -11.17 3.97
C THR A 97 -13.94 -12.39 4.10
N GLY A 98 -12.70 -12.20 4.57
CA GLY A 98 -11.66 -13.23 4.59
C GLY A 98 -11.17 -13.69 3.21
N GLN A 99 -11.55 -12.98 2.13
CA GLN A 99 -11.15 -13.28 0.75
C GLN A 99 -10.14 -12.28 0.19
N VAL A 100 -9.65 -11.38 1.04
CA VAL A 100 -8.70 -10.34 0.67
C VAL A 100 -7.40 -10.51 1.47
N GLU A 101 -6.26 -10.37 0.80
CA GLU A 101 -4.94 -10.33 1.42
C GLU A 101 -4.31 -8.95 1.24
N PHE A 102 -3.79 -8.38 2.33
CA PHE A 102 -2.97 -7.17 2.27
C PHE A 102 -1.50 -7.53 2.35
N LEU A 103 -0.71 -6.99 1.42
CA LEU A 103 0.72 -7.21 1.32
C LEU A 103 1.47 -6.17 2.14
N ALA A 104 2.65 -6.54 2.66
CA ALA A 104 3.59 -5.59 3.21
C ALA A 104 4.39 -4.90 2.10
N GLU A 105 4.76 -3.66 2.35
CA GLU A 105 5.68 -2.89 1.51
C GLU A 105 6.45 -1.86 2.36
N THR A 106 7.33 -1.05 1.77
CA THR A 106 7.93 0.07 2.48
C THR A 106 6.87 1.15 2.75
N TYR A 107 6.81 1.66 3.98
CA TYR A 107 5.78 2.61 4.42
C TYR A 107 5.63 3.81 3.48
N SER A 108 6.75 4.41 3.12
CA SER A 108 6.82 5.62 2.30
C SER A 108 6.99 5.37 0.80
N HIS A 109 6.82 4.13 0.34
CA HIS A 109 7.11 3.75 -1.06
C HIS A 109 8.53 4.12 -1.48
N SER A 110 9.49 3.90 -0.59
CA SER A 110 10.87 4.31 -0.76
C SER A 110 11.73 3.22 -1.42
N LEU A 111 12.84 3.66 -2.01
CA LEU A 111 13.89 2.78 -2.57
C LEU A 111 14.94 2.40 -1.53
N VAL A 112 14.65 2.54 -0.26
CA VAL A 112 15.59 2.35 0.85
C VAL A 112 16.18 0.94 0.92
N SER A 113 15.51 -0.05 0.34
CA SER A 113 16.04 -1.41 0.20
C SER A 113 17.38 -1.49 -0.55
N LEU A 114 17.74 -0.43 -1.29
CA LEU A 114 18.99 -0.33 -2.05
C LEU A 114 20.15 0.32 -1.27
N SER A 115 19.87 0.96 -0.12
CA SER A 115 20.85 1.85 0.53
C SER A 115 20.98 1.67 2.04
N ASN A 116 19.93 1.25 2.74
CA ASN A 116 19.93 1.18 4.20
C ASN A 116 19.03 0.06 4.70
N GLU A 117 19.65 -1.02 5.21
CA GLU A 117 18.96 -2.22 5.68
C GLU A 117 18.10 -1.95 6.92
N ASP A 118 18.60 -1.18 7.89
CA ASP A 118 17.87 -0.89 9.13
C ASP A 118 16.62 -0.07 8.86
N GLU A 119 16.74 0.97 8.02
CA GLU A 119 15.59 1.79 7.62
C GLU A 119 14.61 1.00 6.76
N PHE A 120 15.10 0.11 5.89
CA PHE A 120 14.24 -0.77 5.11
C PHE A 120 13.40 -1.66 6.03
N GLN A 121 14.04 -2.34 7.00
CA GLN A 121 13.35 -3.16 7.98
C GLN A 121 12.36 -2.33 8.80
N HIS A 122 12.74 -1.15 9.25
CA HIS A 122 11.89 -0.25 10.03
C HIS A 122 10.62 0.11 9.26
N GLN A 123 10.73 0.56 8.00
CA GLN A 123 9.57 0.91 7.19
C GLN A 123 8.64 -0.26 6.92
N VAL A 124 9.19 -1.45 6.65
CA VAL A 124 8.39 -2.65 6.40
C VAL A 124 7.64 -3.10 7.65
N MET A 125 8.29 -3.06 8.82
CA MET A 125 7.65 -3.43 10.09
C MET A 125 6.56 -2.42 10.47
N THR A 126 6.84 -1.12 10.41
CA THR A 126 5.85 -0.06 10.67
C THR A 126 4.64 -0.18 9.73
N HIS A 127 4.87 -0.49 8.46
CA HIS A 127 3.79 -0.72 7.51
C HIS A 127 2.95 -1.95 7.89
N SER A 128 3.61 -3.06 8.25
CA SER A 128 2.93 -4.30 8.63
C SER A 128 2.07 -4.12 9.88
N GLU A 129 2.56 -3.40 10.88
CA GLU A 129 1.81 -3.02 12.09
C GLU A 129 0.60 -2.17 11.74
N ARG A 130 0.75 -1.21 10.81
CA ARG A 130 -0.36 -0.37 10.36
C ARG A 130 -1.44 -1.15 9.65
N ILE A 131 -1.08 -2.12 8.81
CA ILE A 131 -2.03 -3.02 8.15
C ILE A 131 -2.75 -3.90 9.19
N GLU A 132 -2.03 -4.45 10.15
CA GLU A 132 -2.62 -5.27 11.22
C GLU A 132 -3.59 -4.47 12.08
N GLU A 133 -3.22 -3.24 12.47
CA GLU A 133 -4.09 -2.32 13.22
C GLU A 133 -5.38 -2.00 12.47
N LEU A 134 -5.31 -1.69 11.18
CA LEU A 134 -6.46 -1.26 10.40
C LEU A 134 -7.37 -2.40 9.96
N PHE A 135 -6.79 -3.54 9.58
CA PHE A 135 -7.51 -4.63 8.90
C PHE A 135 -7.52 -5.96 9.67
N GLY A 136 -6.88 -6.01 10.84
CA GLY A 136 -6.89 -7.19 11.71
C GLY A 136 -6.11 -8.39 11.16
N MET A 137 -5.25 -8.20 10.17
CA MET A 137 -4.46 -9.26 9.56
C MET A 137 -2.99 -8.87 9.38
N LYS A 138 -2.11 -9.73 9.83
CA LYS A 138 -0.66 -9.55 9.63
C LYS A 138 -0.28 -9.96 8.22
N PRO A 139 0.40 -9.08 7.44
CA PRO A 139 0.88 -9.41 6.10
C PRO A 139 1.83 -10.63 6.10
N LYS A 140 1.69 -11.49 5.10
CA LYS A 140 2.53 -12.69 4.92
C LYS A 140 3.36 -12.64 3.65
N VAL A 141 2.99 -11.78 2.73
CA VAL A 141 3.64 -11.56 1.45
C VAL A 141 4.16 -10.14 1.41
N PHE A 142 5.36 -9.96 0.90
CA PHE A 142 6.01 -8.67 0.73
C PHE A 142 6.02 -8.24 -0.73
N ARG A 143 5.87 -6.95 -0.99
CA ARG A 143 6.05 -6.34 -2.30
C ARG A 143 7.05 -5.20 -2.19
N ASN A 144 8.19 -5.29 -2.87
CA ASN A 144 9.15 -4.19 -2.86
C ASN A 144 8.73 -3.07 -3.79
N THR A 145 9.15 -1.84 -3.45
CA THR A 145 8.99 -0.66 -4.30
C THR A 145 9.55 -0.94 -5.70
N GLU A 146 8.77 -0.61 -6.74
CA GLU A 146 9.08 -0.86 -8.15
C GLU A 146 9.38 -2.33 -8.49
N LEU A 147 8.98 -3.29 -7.63
CA LEU A 147 9.25 -4.72 -7.76
C LEU A 147 10.74 -5.08 -7.82
N ILE A 148 11.62 -4.18 -7.38
CA ILE A 148 13.08 -4.36 -7.40
C ILE A 148 13.45 -5.58 -6.56
N TYR A 149 14.31 -6.41 -7.11
CA TYR A 149 14.82 -7.62 -6.47
C TYR A 149 16.34 -7.73 -6.58
N SER A 150 16.93 -8.20 -5.50
CA SER A 150 18.25 -8.83 -5.46
C SER A 150 18.24 -9.93 -4.41
N ASP A 151 19.19 -10.86 -4.46
CA ASP A 151 19.29 -11.95 -3.49
C ASP A 151 19.46 -11.40 -2.07
N GLN A 152 20.19 -10.28 -1.91
CA GLN A 152 20.33 -9.59 -0.63
C GLN A 152 18.99 -9.09 -0.09
N ILE A 153 18.17 -8.47 -0.94
CA ILE A 153 16.82 -8.01 -0.55
C ILE A 153 15.95 -9.22 -0.21
N GLY A 154 16.01 -10.29 -1.00
CA GLY A 154 15.28 -11.53 -0.74
C GLY A 154 15.65 -12.15 0.62
N GLU A 155 16.93 -12.16 0.97
CA GLU A 155 17.41 -12.64 2.27
C GLU A 155 16.87 -11.79 3.42
N GLN A 156 16.89 -10.46 3.30
CA GLN A 156 16.33 -9.55 4.31
C GLN A 156 14.84 -9.80 4.52
N VAL A 157 14.07 -9.92 3.42
CA VAL A 157 12.63 -10.19 3.45
C VAL A 157 12.34 -11.55 4.11
N TYR A 158 13.14 -12.56 3.80
CA TYR A 158 13.05 -13.87 4.46
C TYR A 158 13.32 -13.78 5.97
N ARG A 159 14.37 -13.06 6.39
CA ARG A 159 14.70 -12.85 7.81
C ARG A 159 13.59 -12.11 8.57
N MET A 160 12.86 -11.20 7.91
CA MET A 160 11.67 -10.55 8.48
C MET A 160 10.46 -11.49 8.63
N GLY A 161 10.53 -12.74 8.11
CA GLY A 161 9.52 -13.78 8.29
C GLY A 161 8.42 -13.81 7.23
N PHE A 162 8.58 -13.10 6.12
CA PHE A 162 7.64 -13.20 5.00
C PHE A 162 7.76 -14.54 4.27
N LYS A 163 6.61 -15.04 3.77
CA LYS A 163 6.51 -16.34 3.09
C LYS A 163 6.78 -16.26 1.59
N ALA A 164 6.55 -15.09 1.00
CA ALA A 164 6.71 -14.84 -0.41
C ALA A 164 6.98 -13.35 -0.67
N MET A 165 7.52 -13.05 -1.85
CA MET A 165 7.78 -11.70 -2.31
C MET A 165 7.32 -11.56 -3.77
N LEU A 166 6.68 -10.43 -4.09
CA LEU A 166 6.43 -10.04 -5.48
C LEU A 166 7.65 -9.30 -6.02
N THR A 167 8.12 -9.74 -7.17
CA THR A 167 9.31 -9.19 -7.83
C THR A 167 9.08 -8.99 -9.32
N GLU A 168 9.92 -8.19 -9.96
CA GLU A 168 10.01 -8.19 -11.43
C GLU A 168 10.43 -9.59 -11.94
N GLY A 169 10.00 -9.92 -13.15
CA GLY A 169 10.40 -11.16 -13.80
C GLY A 169 11.90 -11.16 -14.16
N ALA A 170 12.53 -12.33 -14.11
CA ALA A 170 13.89 -12.49 -14.59
C ALA A 170 13.95 -12.15 -16.10
N LYS A 171 14.87 -11.24 -16.46
CA LYS A 171 15.20 -11.00 -17.88
C LYS A 171 16.20 -12.07 -18.30
N HIS A 172 15.79 -12.90 -19.23
CA HIS A 172 16.69 -13.87 -19.90
C HIS A 172 17.46 -13.19 -21.03
#